data_509af428d34a94e5158896185eedad79
#
_entry.id   509af428d34a94e5158896185eedad79
#
_cell.length_a   1.000
_cell.length_b   1.000
_cell.length_c   1.000
_cell.angle_alpha   90.00
_cell.angle_beta   90.00
_cell.angle_gamma   90.00
#
_symmetry.space_group_name_H-M   'P 1'
#
loop_
_entity.id
_entity.type
_entity.pdbx_description
1 polymer ?
#
loop_
_entity_poly.entity_id
_entity_poly.type
_entity_poly.pdbx_seq_one_letter_code
_entity_poly.pdbx_strand_id
1 'polypeptide(L)'
;MMKAVVDIETDSLDATKIHCIVAQHYRTGETRQWVGKECSQFGEWSGKIDQFIMHNGLSFDGPILNRLANARIKPEQIRDTLIESQLFNPVRDGGHSLEAWGNRLDYQKGKLNEFDDYSSEMLEYCIRDTELTRKLGVTLEEEGRTFSSQAYDLERQVRIIIDKQQDNGFAFNLMEGLVLLAQLQDEQYQLEAQANEMFKPTKVQLKTKVKYIPFNIASRKQIAERLVEKGWNPTKHTDKGNIIINEDVLSTIKDMPEAQMFSRYFLLQKRTGLLKSWIKECQDDERVHGRVLTLRTITGRMAHHKPNMAQVPAVSGQYLIRRLTS
;
A
#
# COMPACT_ATOMS: atom_id res chain seq x y z
N MET A 1 -32.52 1.29 -17.93
CA MET A 1 -31.22 1.59 -17.30
C MET A 1 -30.13 0.82 -18.03
N MET A 2 -29.28 1.55 -18.76
CA MET A 2 -28.21 0.96 -19.57
C MET A 2 -26.95 0.78 -18.70
N LYS A 3 -26.48 -0.46 -18.55
CA LYS A 3 -25.30 -0.79 -17.74
C LYS A 3 -24.20 -1.33 -18.64
N ALA A 4 -22.98 -0.86 -18.44
CA ALA A 4 -21.82 -1.31 -19.17
C ALA A 4 -20.67 -1.68 -18.21
N VAL A 5 -19.98 -2.77 -18.52
CA VAL A 5 -18.67 -3.09 -17.94
C VAL A 5 -17.62 -2.38 -18.76
N VAL A 6 -16.66 -1.74 -18.11
CA VAL A 6 -15.60 -1.00 -18.81
C VAL A 6 -14.26 -1.30 -18.18
N ASP A 7 -13.24 -1.47 -19.02
CA ASP A 7 -11.85 -1.65 -18.66
C ASP A 7 -10.95 -0.86 -19.62
N ILE A 8 -9.77 -0.44 -19.18
CA ILE A 8 -8.84 0.35 -19.98
C ILE A 8 -7.39 -0.15 -19.80
N GLU A 9 -6.60 0.01 -20.87
CA GLU A 9 -5.16 -0.17 -20.81
C GLU A 9 -4.45 1.16 -21.05
N THR A 10 -3.42 1.43 -20.22
CA THR A 10 -2.70 2.70 -20.17
C THR A 10 -1.20 2.50 -20.15
N ASP A 11 -0.45 3.55 -20.46
CA ASP A 11 1.01 3.58 -20.44
C ASP A 11 1.62 3.42 -19.02
N SER A 12 0.89 3.79 -17.98
CA SER A 12 1.38 3.68 -16.60
C SER A 12 0.23 3.82 -15.59
N LEU A 13 0.54 3.61 -14.30
CA LEU A 13 -0.41 3.88 -13.22
C LEU A 13 -0.76 5.38 -13.10
N ASP A 14 0.21 6.26 -13.39
CA ASP A 14 -0.02 7.70 -13.57
C ASP A 14 -0.16 7.97 -15.08
N ALA A 15 -1.30 7.51 -15.61
CA ALA A 15 -1.55 7.43 -17.04
C ALA A 15 -1.45 8.79 -17.72
N THR A 16 -0.64 8.88 -18.76
CA THR A 16 -0.62 10.02 -19.69
C THR A 16 -1.32 9.72 -21.00
N LYS A 17 -1.54 8.42 -21.29
CA LYS A 17 -2.16 7.93 -22.52
C LYS A 17 -3.01 6.69 -22.25
N ILE A 18 -4.16 6.62 -22.90
CA ILE A 18 -4.97 5.39 -22.98
C ILE A 18 -4.64 4.71 -24.30
N HIS A 19 -4.27 3.44 -24.26
CA HIS A 19 -3.99 2.63 -25.43
C HIS A 19 -5.27 2.07 -26.05
N CYS A 20 -6.15 1.52 -25.22
CA CYS A 20 -7.46 1.05 -25.63
C CYS A 20 -8.47 1.12 -24.49
N ILE A 21 -9.74 1.18 -24.86
CA ILE A 21 -10.92 1.11 -23.99
C ILE A 21 -11.80 -0.01 -24.53
N VAL A 22 -12.25 -0.89 -23.65
CA VAL A 22 -13.24 -1.92 -23.99
C VAL A 22 -14.46 -1.74 -23.09
N ALA A 23 -15.63 -1.75 -23.71
CA ALA A 23 -16.90 -1.72 -22.99
C ALA A 23 -17.79 -2.88 -23.44
N GLN A 24 -18.39 -3.56 -22.48
CA GLN A 24 -19.38 -4.61 -22.72
C GLN A 24 -20.74 -4.24 -22.14
N HIS A 25 -21.79 -4.40 -22.91
CA HIS A 25 -23.15 -4.29 -22.38
C HIS A 25 -23.38 -5.39 -21.33
N TYR A 26 -23.73 -5.00 -20.10
CA TYR A 26 -23.73 -5.89 -18.94
C TYR A 26 -24.59 -7.15 -19.11
N ARG A 27 -25.79 -7.02 -19.76
CA ARG A 27 -26.71 -8.15 -19.95
C ARG A 27 -26.45 -8.93 -21.22
N THR A 28 -26.24 -8.24 -22.35
CA THR A 28 -26.13 -8.91 -23.66
C THR A 28 -24.71 -9.38 -23.98
N GLY A 29 -23.69 -8.79 -23.39
CA GLY A 29 -22.29 -9.05 -23.72
C GLY A 29 -21.84 -8.40 -25.03
N GLU A 30 -22.65 -7.56 -25.66
CA GLU A 30 -22.26 -6.80 -26.86
C GLU A 30 -21.05 -5.94 -26.52
N THR A 31 -19.98 -6.09 -27.30
CA THR A 31 -18.69 -5.44 -27.03
C THR A 31 -18.47 -4.27 -27.98
N ARG A 32 -17.94 -3.18 -27.43
CA ARG A 32 -17.41 -2.02 -28.15
C ARG A 32 -15.99 -1.75 -27.73
N GLN A 33 -15.18 -1.26 -28.64
CA GLN A 33 -13.76 -0.97 -28.37
C GLN A 33 -13.37 0.35 -29.04
N TRP A 34 -12.41 1.03 -28.44
CA TRP A 34 -11.78 2.24 -28.96
C TRP A 34 -10.27 2.07 -28.80
N VAL A 35 -9.51 2.39 -29.84
CA VAL A 35 -8.05 2.19 -29.87
C VAL A 35 -7.36 3.49 -30.25
N GLY A 36 -6.31 3.83 -29.54
CA GLY A 36 -5.48 4.99 -29.82
C GLY A 36 -6.29 6.29 -29.85
N LYS A 37 -6.31 6.96 -31.00
CA LYS A 37 -7.02 8.25 -31.15
C LYS A 37 -8.54 8.14 -31.00
N GLU A 38 -9.11 6.97 -31.24
CA GLU A 38 -10.55 6.74 -31.11
C GLU A 38 -11.00 6.77 -29.65
N CYS A 39 -10.09 6.59 -28.66
CA CYS A 39 -10.42 6.67 -27.25
C CYS A 39 -11.09 8.00 -26.86
N SER A 40 -10.80 9.08 -27.57
CA SER A 40 -11.47 10.39 -27.38
C SER A 40 -12.97 10.39 -27.67
N GLN A 41 -13.48 9.43 -28.48
CA GLN A 41 -14.89 9.29 -28.84
C GLN A 41 -15.70 8.57 -27.75
N PHE A 42 -15.01 7.94 -26.77
CA PHE A 42 -15.65 7.24 -25.67
C PHE A 42 -16.57 8.16 -24.86
N GLY A 43 -16.20 9.44 -24.72
CA GLY A 43 -16.98 10.42 -23.96
C GLY A 43 -18.40 10.59 -24.44
N GLU A 44 -18.63 10.62 -25.76
CA GLU A 44 -19.99 10.71 -26.37
C GLU A 44 -20.80 9.44 -26.04
N TRP A 45 -20.20 8.27 -26.20
CA TRP A 45 -20.86 7.00 -25.91
C TRP A 45 -21.18 6.86 -24.43
N SER A 46 -20.23 7.22 -23.54
CA SER A 46 -20.36 7.10 -22.09
C SER A 46 -21.53 7.90 -21.53
N GLY A 47 -21.90 9.02 -22.17
CA GLY A 47 -23.04 9.82 -21.78
C GLY A 47 -24.42 9.11 -21.88
N LYS A 48 -24.48 7.95 -22.54
CA LYS A 48 -25.68 7.11 -22.68
C LYS A 48 -25.79 6.03 -21.61
N ILE A 49 -24.75 5.90 -20.74
CA ILE A 49 -24.64 4.83 -19.76
C ILE A 49 -25.10 5.34 -18.40
N ASP A 50 -26.05 4.63 -17.80
CA ASP A 50 -26.56 4.96 -16.47
C ASP A 50 -25.64 4.44 -15.34
N GLN A 51 -25.01 3.26 -15.55
CA GLN A 51 -24.13 2.63 -14.58
C GLN A 51 -22.95 1.93 -15.25
N PHE A 52 -21.76 2.21 -14.76
CA PHE A 52 -20.51 1.55 -15.15
C PHE A 52 -20.15 0.49 -14.09
N ILE A 53 -19.79 -0.71 -14.55
CA ILE A 53 -19.26 -1.77 -13.68
C ILE A 53 -17.76 -1.87 -14.01
N MET A 54 -16.92 -1.68 -13.01
CA MET A 54 -15.47 -1.65 -13.14
C MET A 54 -14.83 -2.37 -11.94
N HIS A 55 -13.58 -2.84 -12.10
CA HIS A 55 -12.82 -3.42 -11.01
C HIS A 55 -11.74 -2.44 -10.54
N ASN A 56 -11.90 -1.82 -9.38
CA ASN A 56 -11.11 -0.68 -8.89
C ASN A 56 -11.31 0.61 -9.73
N GLY A 57 -12.45 0.72 -10.38
CA GLY A 57 -12.72 1.79 -11.35
C GLY A 57 -12.93 3.17 -10.72
N LEU A 58 -13.33 3.25 -9.45
CA LEU A 58 -13.43 4.52 -8.72
C LEU A 58 -12.08 5.23 -8.61
N SER A 59 -11.00 4.47 -8.41
CA SER A 59 -9.67 5.01 -8.18
C SER A 59 -8.79 5.01 -9.42
N PHE A 60 -9.15 4.30 -10.48
CA PHE A 60 -8.32 4.17 -11.67
C PHE A 60 -9.07 4.52 -12.96
N ASP A 61 -9.93 3.63 -13.47
CA ASP A 61 -10.53 3.79 -14.79
C ASP A 61 -11.37 5.06 -14.92
N GLY A 62 -12.26 5.32 -13.97
CA GLY A 62 -13.17 6.46 -13.99
C GLY A 62 -12.46 7.81 -14.09
N PRO A 63 -11.51 8.14 -13.18
CA PRO A 63 -10.70 9.35 -13.25
C PRO A 63 -9.91 9.50 -14.56
N ILE A 64 -9.28 8.41 -15.03
CA ILE A 64 -8.48 8.43 -16.26
C ILE A 64 -9.37 8.64 -17.49
N LEU A 65 -10.50 7.95 -17.60
CA LEU A 65 -11.48 8.15 -18.67
C LEU A 65 -12.02 9.59 -18.72
N ASN A 66 -12.26 10.19 -17.56
CA ASN A 66 -12.67 11.58 -17.47
C ASN A 66 -11.57 12.54 -17.95
N ARG A 67 -10.33 12.26 -17.62
CA ARG A 67 -9.18 13.12 -17.96
C ARG A 67 -8.74 12.98 -19.41
N LEU A 68 -8.69 11.76 -19.94
CA LEU A 68 -8.03 11.45 -21.22
C LEU A 68 -8.99 11.03 -22.34
N ALA A 69 -10.23 10.62 -22.03
CA ALA A 69 -11.21 10.15 -23.02
C ALA A 69 -12.48 11.00 -23.08
N ASN A 70 -12.44 12.24 -22.58
CA ASN A 70 -13.55 13.18 -22.55
C ASN A 70 -14.84 12.63 -21.89
N ALA A 71 -14.74 11.62 -21.06
CA ALA A 71 -15.87 11.09 -20.32
C ALA A 71 -16.31 12.08 -19.23
N ARG A 72 -17.55 11.92 -18.75
CA ARG A 72 -18.10 12.70 -17.62
C ARG A 72 -18.76 11.75 -16.63
N ILE A 73 -18.04 10.69 -16.28
CA ILE A 73 -18.50 9.64 -15.38
C ILE A 73 -18.46 10.18 -13.96
N LYS A 74 -19.62 10.18 -13.31
CA LYS A 74 -19.71 10.53 -11.90
C LYS A 74 -19.38 9.31 -11.04
N PRO A 75 -18.72 9.48 -9.88
CA PRO A 75 -18.43 8.36 -8.98
C PRO A 75 -19.67 7.54 -8.58
N GLU A 76 -20.84 8.21 -8.51
CA GLU A 76 -22.12 7.56 -8.20
C GLU A 76 -22.61 6.61 -9.28
N GLN A 77 -22.13 6.76 -10.52
CA GLN A 77 -22.44 5.88 -11.62
C GLN A 77 -21.54 4.63 -11.66
N ILE A 78 -20.46 4.60 -10.86
CA ILE A 78 -19.53 3.48 -10.84
C ILE A 78 -19.96 2.48 -9.75
N ARG A 79 -20.22 1.26 -10.20
CA ARG A 79 -20.31 0.07 -9.37
C ARG A 79 -18.93 -0.60 -9.38
N ASP A 80 -18.21 -0.52 -8.26
CA ASP A 80 -16.85 -1.02 -8.14
C ASP A 80 -16.84 -2.42 -7.55
N THR A 81 -16.48 -3.41 -8.37
CA THR A 81 -16.49 -4.82 -7.99
C THR A 81 -15.38 -5.18 -7.00
N LEU A 82 -14.33 -4.36 -6.87
CA LEU A 82 -13.32 -4.56 -5.83
C LEU A 82 -13.90 -4.26 -4.44
N ILE A 83 -14.62 -3.13 -4.30
CA ILE A 83 -15.30 -2.77 -3.04
C ILE A 83 -16.32 -3.84 -2.66
N GLU A 84 -17.16 -4.28 -3.60
CA GLU A 84 -18.14 -5.34 -3.35
C GLU A 84 -17.47 -6.64 -2.91
N SER A 85 -16.41 -7.05 -3.60
CA SER A 85 -15.66 -8.26 -3.28
C SER A 85 -15.09 -8.23 -1.86
N GLN A 86 -14.54 -7.10 -1.44
CA GLN A 86 -13.96 -6.91 -0.12
C GLN A 86 -15.03 -6.80 0.97
N LEU A 87 -16.15 -6.13 0.68
CA LEU A 87 -17.22 -5.92 1.63
C LEU A 87 -18.02 -7.21 1.89
N PHE A 88 -18.35 -7.97 0.85
CA PHE A 88 -19.19 -9.16 0.97
C PHE A 88 -18.47 -10.34 1.62
N ASN A 89 -17.17 -10.48 1.35
CA ASN A 89 -16.35 -11.50 2.00
C ASN A 89 -14.90 -11.05 2.14
N PRO A 90 -14.48 -10.47 3.27
CA PRO A 90 -13.12 -9.95 3.46
C PRO A 90 -12.04 -11.04 3.53
N VAL A 91 -12.42 -12.32 3.69
CA VAL A 91 -11.52 -13.47 3.86
C VAL A 91 -11.59 -14.39 2.64
N ARG A 92 -11.25 -13.86 1.46
CA ARG A 92 -11.20 -14.67 0.23
C ARG A 92 -9.81 -15.28 0.03
N ASP A 93 -9.78 -16.59 -0.20
CA ASP A 93 -8.55 -17.28 -0.57
C ASP A 93 -7.97 -16.67 -1.86
N GLY A 94 -6.67 -16.31 -1.86
CA GLY A 94 -6.02 -15.65 -2.99
C GLY A 94 -6.33 -14.14 -3.12
N GLY A 95 -7.23 -13.58 -2.28
CA GLY A 95 -7.53 -12.14 -2.25
C GLY A 95 -8.62 -11.69 -3.23
N HIS A 96 -8.61 -10.40 -3.59
CA HIS A 96 -9.71 -9.73 -4.30
C HIS A 96 -9.31 -9.21 -5.70
N SER A 97 -8.08 -9.47 -6.16
CA SER A 97 -7.63 -9.05 -7.50
C SER A 97 -8.45 -9.72 -8.60
N LEU A 98 -8.49 -9.10 -9.77
CA LEU A 98 -9.17 -9.67 -10.92
C LEU A 98 -8.56 -11.03 -11.33
N GLU A 99 -7.23 -11.19 -11.17
CA GLU A 99 -6.55 -12.48 -11.37
C GLU A 99 -7.06 -13.56 -10.39
N ALA A 100 -7.20 -13.23 -9.10
CA ALA A 100 -7.74 -14.16 -8.11
C ALA A 100 -9.19 -14.55 -8.41
N TRP A 101 -9.98 -13.61 -8.95
CA TRP A 101 -11.33 -13.89 -9.42
C TRP A 101 -11.37 -14.74 -10.69
N GLY A 102 -10.41 -14.52 -11.60
CA GLY A 102 -10.26 -15.37 -12.79
C GLY A 102 -10.03 -16.83 -12.41
N ASN A 103 -9.19 -17.08 -11.41
CA ASN A 103 -8.95 -18.43 -10.89
C ASN A 103 -10.22 -19.05 -10.28
N ARG A 104 -11.05 -18.26 -9.55
CA ARG A 104 -12.28 -18.76 -8.93
C ARG A 104 -13.41 -19.03 -9.94
N LEU A 105 -13.47 -18.23 -11.00
CA LEU A 105 -14.49 -18.34 -12.03
C LEU A 105 -14.10 -19.26 -13.19
N ASP A 106 -12.95 -19.95 -13.06
CA ASP A 106 -12.35 -20.76 -14.13
C ASP A 106 -12.25 -20.01 -15.46
N TYR A 107 -11.91 -18.72 -15.36
CA TYR A 107 -11.73 -17.80 -16.47
C TYR A 107 -10.41 -17.03 -16.31
N GLN A 108 -9.32 -17.68 -16.71
CA GLN A 108 -7.97 -17.17 -16.50
C GLN A 108 -7.78 -15.76 -17.09
N LYS A 109 -7.27 -14.85 -16.27
CA LYS A 109 -6.77 -13.56 -16.71
C LYS A 109 -5.64 -13.75 -17.74
N GLY A 110 -5.61 -12.97 -18.81
CA GLY A 110 -4.50 -12.95 -19.76
C GLY A 110 -3.18 -12.56 -19.09
N LYS A 111 -2.07 -12.74 -19.79
CA LYS A 111 -0.75 -12.22 -19.36
C LYS A 111 -0.31 -11.19 -20.37
N LEU A 112 0.00 -10.00 -19.90
CA LEU A 112 0.61 -8.92 -20.68
C LEU A 112 1.85 -8.45 -19.92
N ASN A 113 2.97 -8.32 -20.62
CA ASN A 113 4.25 -7.98 -19.99
C ASN A 113 4.74 -6.57 -20.36
N GLU A 114 4.22 -5.99 -21.44
CA GLU A 114 4.63 -4.70 -21.97
C GLU A 114 3.42 -3.77 -22.10
N PHE A 115 3.55 -2.55 -21.56
CA PHE A 115 2.49 -1.54 -21.53
C PHE A 115 2.90 -0.21 -22.17
N ASP A 116 4.13 -0.11 -22.67
CA ASP A 116 4.65 1.16 -23.21
C ASP A 116 3.94 1.57 -24.50
N ASP A 117 3.67 0.61 -25.38
CA ASP A 117 2.98 0.85 -26.64
C ASP A 117 1.78 -0.09 -26.85
N TYR A 118 0.81 0.37 -27.65
CA TYR A 118 -0.35 -0.44 -28.01
C TYR A 118 0.05 -1.68 -28.81
N SER A 119 -0.53 -2.82 -28.46
CA SER A 119 -0.46 -4.06 -29.24
C SER A 119 -1.85 -4.72 -29.37
N SER A 120 -2.01 -5.63 -30.36
CA SER A 120 -3.24 -6.43 -30.50
C SER A 120 -3.46 -7.34 -29.30
N GLU A 121 -2.38 -7.85 -28.71
CA GLU A 121 -2.40 -8.67 -27.50
C GLU A 121 -2.92 -7.86 -26.31
N MET A 122 -2.58 -6.56 -26.23
CA MET A 122 -3.12 -5.67 -25.21
C MET A 122 -4.63 -5.47 -25.35
N LEU A 123 -5.13 -5.33 -26.56
CA LEU A 123 -6.57 -5.23 -26.79
C LEU A 123 -7.29 -6.54 -26.41
N GLU A 124 -6.75 -7.69 -26.79
CA GLU A 124 -7.30 -9.00 -26.40
C GLU A 124 -7.31 -9.18 -24.88
N TYR A 125 -6.24 -8.72 -24.22
CA TYR A 125 -6.12 -8.72 -22.77
C TYR A 125 -7.22 -7.85 -22.12
N CYS A 126 -7.43 -6.61 -22.59
CA CYS A 126 -8.47 -5.70 -22.12
C CYS A 126 -9.89 -6.28 -22.35
N ILE A 127 -10.14 -6.91 -23.52
CA ILE A 127 -11.43 -7.59 -23.81
C ILE A 127 -11.66 -8.71 -22.80
N ARG A 128 -10.63 -9.50 -22.49
CA ARG A 128 -10.71 -10.62 -21.55
C ARG A 128 -10.96 -10.14 -20.12
N ASP A 129 -10.31 -9.06 -19.69
CA ASP A 129 -10.50 -8.48 -18.36
C ASP A 129 -11.91 -7.86 -18.23
N THR A 130 -12.40 -7.21 -19.27
CA THR A 130 -13.77 -6.70 -19.31
C THR A 130 -14.81 -7.85 -19.20
N GLU A 131 -14.60 -8.96 -19.90
CA GLU A 131 -15.49 -10.13 -19.80
C GLU A 131 -15.42 -10.79 -18.41
N LEU A 132 -14.22 -10.93 -17.85
CA LEU A 132 -14.03 -11.43 -16.49
C LEU A 132 -14.72 -10.53 -15.45
N THR A 133 -14.60 -9.21 -15.60
CA THR A 133 -15.28 -8.24 -14.73
C THR A 133 -16.80 -8.35 -14.85
N ARG A 134 -17.34 -8.65 -16.06
CA ARG A 134 -18.76 -8.90 -16.27
C ARG A 134 -19.22 -10.15 -15.51
N LYS A 135 -18.50 -11.27 -15.63
CA LYS A 135 -18.78 -12.52 -14.89
C LYS A 135 -18.72 -12.29 -13.38
N LEU A 136 -17.68 -11.60 -12.92
CA LEU A 136 -17.53 -11.20 -11.55
C LEU A 136 -18.72 -10.37 -11.04
N GLY A 137 -19.15 -9.38 -11.81
CA GLY A 137 -20.28 -8.53 -11.46
C GLY A 137 -21.58 -9.34 -11.27
N VAL A 138 -21.82 -10.37 -12.09
CA VAL A 138 -22.97 -11.30 -11.93
C VAL A 138 -22.84 -12.11 -10.64
N THR A 139 -21.67 -12.66 -10.37
CA THR A 139 -21.41 -13.44 -9.13
C THR A 139 -21.63 -12.59 -7.89
N LEU A 140 -21.11 -11.33 -7.90
CA LEU A 140 -21.27 -10.42 -6.76
C LEU A 140 -22.72 -9.93 -6.60
N GLU A 141 -23.54 -9.87 -7.65
CA GLU A 141 -24.98 -9.62 -7.50
C GLU A 141 -25.69 -10.73 -6.71
N GLU A 142 -25.30 -11.99 -6.90
CA GLU A 142 -25.82 -13.11 -6.15
C GLU A 142 -25.38 -13.06 -4.68
N GLU A 143 -24.07 -12.88 -4.45
CA GLU A 143 -23.50 -12.80 -3.08
C GLU A 143 -24.05 -11.60 -2.31
N GLY A 144 -24.22 -10.46 -2.98
CA GLY A 144 -24.65 -9.19 -2.38
C GLY A 144 -26.16 -9.12 -2.07
N ARG A 145 -26.98 -10.11 -2.42
CA ARG A 145 -28.44 -10.06 -2.24
C ARG A 145 -28.89 -9.77 -0.81
N THR A 146 -28.12 -10.18 0.16
CA THR A 146 -28.44 -9.99 1.59
C THR A 146 -27.71 -8.78 2.19
N PHE A 147 -26.83 -8.14 1.46
CA PHE A 147 -26.12 -6.95 1.92
C PHE A 147 -26.96 -5.68 1.72
N SER A 148 -26.82 -4.77 2.67
CA SER A 148 -27.43 -3.45 2.58
C SER A 148 -26.76 -2.61 1.49
N SER A 149 -27.55 -2.02 0.60
CA SER A 149 -27.05 -1.03 -0.35
C SER A 149 -26.39 0.17 0.34
N GLN A 150 -26.85 0.51 1.55
CA GLN A 150 -26.26 1.57 2.37
C GLN A 150 -24.83 1.25 2.79
N ALA A 151 -24.52 -0.03 3.07
CA ALA A 151 -23.15 -0.44 3.42
C ALA A 151 -22.20 -0.25 2.22
N TYR A 152 -22.63 -0.63 1.02
CA TYR A 152 -21.86 -0.39 -0.20
C TYR A 152 -21.70 1.11 -0.48
N ASP A 153 -22.78 1.89 -0.37
CA ASP A 153 -22.73 3.34 -0.59
C ASP A 153 -21.81 4.05 0.40
N LEU A 154 -21.76 3.60 1.65
CA LEU A 154 -20.82 4.12 2.65
C LEU A 154 -19.37 3.88 2.22
N GLU A 155 -19.02 2.65 1.88
CA GLU A 155 -17.64 2.30 1.48
C GLU A 155 -17.23 2.99 0.17
N ARG A 156 -18.16 3.16 -0.77
CA ARG A 156 -17.95 3.93 -1.99
C ARG A 156 -17.66 5.41 -1.67
N GLN A 157 -18.42 6.03 -0.79
CA GLN A 157 -18.19 7.43 -0.36
C GLN A 157 -16.85 7.56 0.36
N VAL A 158 -16.53 6.62 1.24
CA VAL A 158 -15.23 6.57 1.93
C VAL A 158 -14.10 6.49 0.90
N ARG A 159 -14.24 5.63 -0.12
CA ARG A 159 -13.23 5.51 -1.18
C ARG A 159 -13.02 6.83 -1.91
N ILE A 160 -14.08 7.51 -2.30
CA ILE A 160 -14.03 8.84 -2.96
C ILE A 160 -13.31 9.88 -2.09
N ILE A 161 -13.58 9.89 -0.77
CA ILE A 161 -12.93 10.82 0.16
C ILE A 161 -11.43 10.48 0.28
N ILE A 162 -11.09 9.21 0.38
CA ILE A 162 -9.71 8.75 0.49
C ILE A 162 -8.92 9.06 -0.80
N ASP A 163 -9.51 8.87 -1.97
CA ASP A 163 -8.85 9.22 -3.23
C ASP A 163 -8.55 10.72 -3.30
N LYS A 164 -9.52 11.59 -2.94
CA LYS A 164 -9.28 13.04 -2.82
C LYS A 164 -8.20 13.39 -1.81
N GLN A 165 -8.13 12.69 -0.69
CA GLN A 165 -7.09 12.88 0.31
C GLN A 165 -5.71 12.48 -0.24
N GLN A 166 -5.63 11.39 -1.01
CA GLN A 166 -4.40 10.95 -1.66
C GLN A 166 -3.94 11.94 -2.73
N ASP A 167 -4.87 12.41 -3.57
CA ASP A 167 -4.59 13.41 -4.61
C ASP A 167 -4.11 14.73 -4.00
N ASN A 168 -4.73 15.17 -2.90
CA ASN A 168 -4.29 16.37 -2.19
C ASN A 168 -2.95 16.19 -1.49
N GLY A 169 -2.62 15.00 -1.01
CA GLY A 169 -1.43 14.74 -0.19
C GLY A 169 -1.42 15.50 1.14
N PHE A 170 -0.36 15.29 1.91
CA PHE A 170 -0.07 16.00 3.15
C PHE A 170 1.14 16.90 2.95
N ALA A 171 1.06 18.18 3.33
CA ALA A 171 2.20 19.08 3.28
C ALA A 171 3.36 18.50 4.10
N PHE A 172 4.59 18.61 3.58
CA PHE A 172 5.77 18.10 4.24
C PHE A 172 6.95 19.06 4.06
N ASN A 173 7.45 19.60 5.16
CA ASN A 173 8.63 20.47 5.13
C ASN A 173 9.89 19.62 4.90
N LEU A 174 10.26 19.46 3.63
CA LEU A 174 11.38 18.62 3.20
C LEU A 174 12.71 19.06 3.82
N MET A 175 12.97 20.38 3.90
CA MET A 175 14.23 20.89 4.43
C MET A 175 14.38 20.60 5.92
N GLU A 176 13.36 20.87 6.73
CA GLU A 176 13.38 20.51 8.15
C GLU A 176 13.42 19.00 8.35
N GLY A 177 12.75 18.24 7.48
CA GLY A 177 12.80 16.77 7.48
C GLY A 177 14.23 16.24 7.27
N LEU A 178 14.98 16.79 6.35
CA LEU A 178 16.39 16.45 6.09
C LEU A 178 17.30 16.80 7.27
N VAL A 179 17.12 17.99 7.85
CA VAL A 179 17.88 18.42 9.03
C VAL A 179 17.61 17.47 10.21
N LEU A 180 16.35 17.17 10.49
CA LEU A 180 15.99 16.25 11.56
C LEU A 180 16.52 14.82 11.28
N LEU A 181 16.47 14.36 10.03
CA LEU A 181 17.04 13.06 9.66
C LEU A 181 18.54 13.00 9.98
N ALA A 182 19.29 14.05 9.64
CA ALA A 182 20.72 14.12 9.94
C ALA A 182 21.00 14.07 11.45
N GLN A 183 20.22 14.80 12.26
CA GLN A 183 20.35 14.77 13.73
C GLN A 183 20.07 13.37 14.31
N LEU A 184 19.01 12.69 13.84
CA LEU A 184 18.69 11.34 14.31
C LEU A 184 19.76 10.32 13.91
N GLN A 185 20.34 10.46 12.72
CA GLN A 185 21.42 9.60 12.25
C GLN A 185 22.72 9.82 13.02
N ASP A 186 23.05 11.07 13.36
CA ASP A 186 24.21 11.39 14.19
C ASP A 186 24.07 10.77 15.58
N GLU A 187 22.91 10.90 16.22
CA GLU A 187 22.64 10.26 17.51
C GLU A 187 22.73 8.72 17.44
N GLN A 188 22.22 8.11 16.35
CA GLN A 188 22.38 6.67 16.12
C GLN A 188 23.85 6.27 16.03
N TYR A 189 24.65 7.04 15.28
CA TYR A 189 26.09 6.79 15.15
C TYR A 189 26.83 6.90 16.48
N GLN A 190 26.49 7.89 17.31
CA GLN A 190 27.04 8.03 18.64
C GLN A 190 26.73 6.81 19.55
N LEU A 191 25.48 6.32 19.50
CA LEU A 191 25.09 5.11 20.26
C LEU A 191 25.79 3.85 19.73
N GLU A 192 26.01 3.74 18.42
CA GLU A 192 26.77 2.64 17.82
C GLU A 192 28.23 2.68 18.28
N ALA A 193 28.86 3.85 18.32
CA ALA A 193 30.22 4.03 18.79
C ALA A 193 30.32 3.64 20.27
N GLN A 194 29.44 4.16 21.14
CA GLN A 194 29.36 3.80 22.56
C GLN A 194 29.20 2.29 22.80
N ALA A 195 28.31 1.67 22.02
CA ALA A 195 28.09 0.24 22.11
C ALA A 195 29.32 -0.57 21.72
N ASN A 196 30.05 -0.16 20.68
CA ASN A 196 31.28 -0.83 20.25
C ASN A 196 32.46 -0.64 21.24
N GLU A 197 32.51 0.47 21.96
CA GLU A 197 33.46 0.67 23.08
C GLU A 197 33.10 -0.23 24.30
N MET A 198 31.79 -0.35 24.56
CA MET A 198 31.29 -1.11 25.72
C MET A 198 31.38 -2.63 25.49
N PHE A 199 31.14 -3.10 24.29
CA PHE A 199 31.09 -4.53 23.96
C PHE A 199 32.21 -4.92 23.00
N LYS A 200 33.18 -5.70 23.51
CA LYS A 200 34.30 -6.22 22.70
C LYS A 200 33.78 -7.10 21.55
N PRO A 201 34.48 -7.11 20.38
CA PRO A 201 34.15 -7.99 19.28
C PRO A 201 34.11 -9.46 19.70
N THR A 202 33.13 -10.20 19.19
CA THR A 202 33.01 -11.64 19.43
C THR A 202 34.03 -12.40 18.59
N LYS A 203 34.86 -13.24 19.24
CA LYS A 203 35.80 -14.11 18.57
C LYS A 203 35.06 -15.33 18.01
N VAL A 204 35.07 -15.52 16.69
CA VAL A 204 34.50 -16.68 16.01
C VAL A 204 35.59 -17.50 15.38
N GLN A 205 35.71 -18.77 15.79
CA GLN A 205 36.63 -19.72 15.17
C GLN A 205 36.01 -20.29 13.90
N LEU A 206 36.61 -20.00 12.74
CA LEU A 206 36.31 -20.67 11.47
C LEU A 206 37.27 -21.83 11.27
N LYS A 207 36.98 -22.70 10.30
CA LYS A 207 37.82 -23.92 10.02
C LYS A 207 39.30 -23.59 9.86
N THR A 208 39.64 -22.49 9.23
CA THR A 208 41.02 -22.12 8.87
C THR A 208 41.51 -20.80 9.48
N LYS A 209 40.63 -19.99 10.08
CA LYS A 209 41.00 -18.67 10.63
C LYS A 209 40.09 -18.24 11.77
N VAL A 210 40.60 -17.35 12.60
CA VAL A 210 39.80 -16.62 13.60
C VAL A 210 39.27 -15.35 12.99
N LYS A 211 37.97 -15.08 13.18
CA LYS A 211 37.31 -13.82 12.82
C LYS A 211 36.79 -13.11 14.05
N TYR A 212 37.08 -11.83 14.15
CA TYR A 212 36.51 -10.96 15.17
C TYR A 212 35.29 -10.23 14.56
N ILE A 213 34.10 -10.44 15.12
CA ILE A 213 32.86 -9.80 14.68
C ILE A 213 32.55 -8.67 15.65
N PRO A 214 32.52 -7.39 15.22
CA PRO A 214 32.16 -6.27 16.07
C PRO A 214 30.73 -6.44 16.57
N PHE A 215 30.43 -5.83 17.70
CA PHE A 215 29.07 -5.79 18.22
C PHE A 215 28.16 -4.98 17.29
N ASN A 216 27.01 -5.53 16.98
CA ASN A 216 25.99 -4.86 16.16
C ASN A 216 24.78 -4.52 17.03
N ILE A 217 24.63 -3.25 17.39
CA ILE A 217 23.52 -2.74 18.19
C ILE A 217 22.15 -2.91 17.52
N ALA A 218 22.08 -3.13 16.20
CA ALA A 218 20.83 -3.45 15.52
C ALA A 218 20.45 -4.94 15.61
N SER A 219 21.38 -5.80 16.08
CA SER A 219 21.17 -7.24 16.17
C SER A 219 20.51 -7.64 17.48
N ARG A 220 19.18 -7.88 17.43
CA ARG A 220 18.42 -8.34 18.62
C ARG A 220 19.03 -9.59 19.27
N LYS A 221 19.62 -10.49 18.47
CA LYS A 221 20.28 -11.69 18.98
C LYS A 221 21.51 -11.32 19.81
N GLN A 222 22.41 -10.46 19.29
CA GLN A 222 23.60 -10.05 20.02
C GLN A 222 23.24 -9.23 21.27
N ILE A 223 22.21 -8.38 21.21
CA ILE A 223 21.72 -7.65 22.39
C ILE A 223 21.27 -8.63 23.46
N ALA A 224 20.46 -9.64 23.11
CA ALA A 224 19.99 -10.65 24.06
C ALA A 224 21.16 -11.38 24.72
N GLU A 225 22.15 -11.84 23.92
CA GLU A 225 23.36 -12.50 24.40
C GLU A 225 24.11 -11.62 25.41
N ARG A 226 24.33 -10.33 25.11
CA ARG A 226 25.04 -9.40 25.99
C ARG A 226 24.32 -9.07 27.30
N LEU A 227 22.98 -8.93 27.23
CA LEU A 227 22.18 -8.68 28.44
C LEU A 227 22.14 -9.92 29.34
N VAL A 228 22.05 -11.12 28.77
CA VAL A 228 22.12 -12.38 29.53
C VAL A 228 23.49 -12.57 30.16
N GLU A 229 24.59 -12.30 29.45
CA GLU A 229 25.95 -12.32 29.97
C GLU A 229 26.12 -11.38 31.19
N LYS A 230 25.36 -10.28 31.25
CA LYS A 230 25.33 -9.32 32.38
C LYS A 230 24.32 -9.67 33.48
N GLY A 231 23.66 -10.83 33.37
CA GLY A 231 22.74 -11.33 34.40
C GLY A 231 21.26 -11.05 34.17
N TRP A 232 20.87 -10.55 32.96
CA TRP A 232 19.45 -10.45 32.64
C TRP A 232 18.83 -11.82 32.39
N ASN A 233 17.68 -12.08 33.01
CA ASN A 233 16.94 -13.32 32.81
C ASN A 233 15.71 -13.05 31.88
N PRO A 234 15.71 -13.51 30.61
CA PRO A 234 14.65 -13.26 29.67
C PRO A 234 13.39 -14.06 30.02
N THR A 235 12.24 -13.38 29.99
CA THR A 235 10.93 -14.00 30.29
C THR A 235 10.07 -14.21 29.05
N LYS A 236 10.40 -13.58 27.92
CA LYS A 236 9.60 -13.64 26.69
C LYS A 236 10.39 -14.25 25.54
N HIS A 237 9.80 -15.25 24.90
CA HIS A 237 10.37 -15.95 23.75
C HIS A 237 9.36 -16.00 22.59
N THR A 238 9.88 -16.11 21.37
CA THR A 238 9.06 -16.39 20.19
C THR A 238 8.65 -17.87 20.18
N ASP A 239 7.68 -18.25 19.32
CA ASP A 239 7.28 -19.66 19.13
C ASP A 239 8.44 -20.59 18.74
N LYS A 240 9.50 -20.02 18.15
CA LYS A 240 10.75 -20.72 17.79
C LYS A 240 11.81 -20.74 18.90
N GLY A 241 11.46 -20.27 20.10
CA GLY A 241 12.35 -20.26 21.28
C GLY A 241 13.39 -19.12 21.30
N ASN A 242 13.38 -18.18 20.35
CA ASN A 242 14.30 -17.04 20.39
C ASN A 242 13.85 -16.00 21.43
N ILE A 243 14.81 -15.40 22.15
CA ILE A 243 14.54 -14.32 23.09
C ILE A 243 13.95 -13.12 22.34
N ILE A 244 12.84 -12.58 22.85
CA ILE A 244 12.21 -11.36 22.29
C ILE A 244 12.96 -10.15 22.84
N ILE A 245 13.48 -9.33 21.93
CA ILE A 245 14.05 -8.00 22.20
C ILE A 245 13.26 -6.97 21.42
N ASN A 246 12.55 -6.11 22.15
CA ASN A 246 11.83 -4.96 21.61
C ASN A 246 11.81 -3.83 22.64
N GLU A 247 11.29 -2.65 22.27
CA GLU A 247 11.22 -1.48 23.15
C GLU A 247 10.50 -1.79 24.48
N ASP A 248 9.40 -2.58 24.42
CA ASP A 248 8.62 -2.92 25.62
C ASP A 248 9.43 -3.79 26.59
N VAL A 249 10.13 -4.80 26.07
CA VAL A 249 11.00 -5.67 26.90
C VAL A 249 12.15 -4.86 27.48
N LEU A 250 12.85 -4.08 26.66
CA LEU A 250 13.99 -3.27 27.12
C LEU A 250 13.58 -2.23 28.16
N SER A 251 12.38 -1.65 28.05
CA SER A 251 11.86 -0.68 29.01
C SER A 251 11.61 -1.27 30.41
N THR A 252 11.43 -2.59 30.51
CA THR A 252 11.27 -3.27 31.81
C THR A 252 12.60 -3.49 32.54
N ILE A 253 13.73 -3.41 31.83
CA ILE A 253 15.07 -3.64 32.40
C ILE A 253 15.64 -2.31 32.92
N LYS A 254 15.28 -1.95 34.15
CA LYS A 254 15.65 -0.64 34.74
C LYS A 254 17.06 -0.58 35.29
N ASP A 255 17.61 -1.72 35.70
CA ASP A 255 18.87 -1.81 36.40
C ASP A 255 20.09 -1.93 35.47
N MET A 256 19.87 -1.91 34.15
CA MET A 256 20.93 -2.01 33.14
C MET A 256 20.92 -0.78 32.23
N PRO A 257 21.91 0.12 32.34
CA PRO A 257 22.01 1.30 31.47
C PRO A 257 22.06 0.95 29.97
N GLU A 258 22.64 -0.21 29.64
CA GLU A 258 22.73 -0.71 28.27
C GLU A 258 21.36 -1.00 27.66
N ALA A 259 20.41 -1.49 28.44
CA ALA A 259 19.06 -1.72 27.96
C ALA A 259 18.37 -0.42 27.54
N GLN A 260 18.61 0.67 28.27
CA GLN A 260 18.11 2.01 27.91
C GLN A 260 18.77 2.52 26.62
N MET A 261 20.08 2.31 26.46
CA MET A 261 20.80 2.65 25.23
C MET A 261 20.23 1.88 24.01
N PHE A 262 19.99 0.59 24.14
CA PHE A 262 19.39 -0.23 23.07
C PHE A 262 17.94 0.21 22.74
N SER A 263 17.15 0.51 23.76
CA SER A 263 15.80 1.03 23.59
C SER A 263 15.82 2.36 22.82
N ARG A 264 16.74 3.27 23.19
CA ARG A 264 16.93 4.53 22.49
C ARG A 264 17.33 4.33 21.05
N TYR A 265 18.27 3.43 20.77
CA TYR A 265 18.71 3.10 19.41
C TYR A 265 17.54 2.60 18.55
N PHE A 266 16.70 1.69 19.05
CA PHE A 266 15.55 1.21 18.30
C PHE A 266 14.51 2.29 18.03
N LEU A 267 14.27 3.19 18.99
CA LEU A 267 13.42 4.35 18.78
C LEU A 267 13.94 5.23 17.64
N LEU A 268 15.24 5.55 17.64
CA LEU A 268 15.88 6.34 16.59
C LEU A 268 15.80 5.63 15.23
N GLN A 269 16.09 4.33 15.19
CA GLN A 269 16.00 3.53 13.96
C GLN A 269 14.59 3.59 13.36
N LYS A 270 13.56 3.49 14.18
CA LYS A 270 12.16 3.59 13.77
C LYS A 270 11.82 4.99 13.23
N ARG A 271 12.29 6.06 13.90
CA ARG A 271 12.08 7.45 13.47
C ARG A 271 12.83 7.78 12.19
N THR A 272 14.08 7.35 12.10
CA THR A 272 14.90 7.49 10.88
C THR A 272 14.27 6.78 9.70
N GLY A 273 13.75 5.56 9.88
CA GLY A 273 13.05 4.81 8.85
C GLY A 273 11.78 5.53 8.36
N LEU A 274 11.00 6.10 9.28
CA LEU A 274 9.81 6.87 8.97
C LEU A 274 10.15 8.11 8.12
N LEU A 275 11.10 8.93 8.57
CA LEU A 275 11.52 10.15 7.85
C LEU A 275 12.10 9.83 6.48
N LYS A 276 12.98 8.82 6.36
CA LYS A 276 13.51 8.38 5.07
C LYS A 276 12.39 8.01 4.09
N SER A 277 11.36 7.34 4.58
CA SER A 277 10.20 6.97 3.77
C SER A 277 9.43 8.18 3.29
N TRP A 278 9.20 9.19 4.14
CA TRP A 278 8.48 10.40 3.75
C TRP A 278 9.29 11.29 2.81
N ILE A 279 10.58 11.49 3.10
CA ILE A 279 11.49 12.24 2.23
C ILE A 279 11.55 11.63 0.82
N LYS A 280 11.60 10.29 0.74
CA LYS A 280 11.63 9.58 -0.54
C LYS A 280 10.36 9.79 -1.38
N GLU A 281 9.21 9.85 -0.73
CA GLU A 281 7.90 9.94 -1.40
C GLU A 281 7.37 11.39 -1.44
N CYS A 282 8.15 12.37 -0.97
CA CYS A 282 7.84 13.78 -1.12
C CYS A 282 8.01 14.20 -2.59
N GLN A 283 6.98 14.83 -3.16
CA GLN A 283 6.95 15.26 -4.55
C GLN A 283 7.35 16.74 -4.70
N ASP A 284 7.40 17.22 -5.92
CA ASP A 284 7.81 18.61 -6.25
C ASP A 284 6.85 19.68 -5.70
N ASP A 285 5.63 19.29 -5.35
CA ASP A 285 4.62 20.13 -4.69
C ASP A 285 4.82 20.25 -3.17
N GLU A 286 5.92 19.72 -2.64
CA GLU A 286 6.23 19.66 -1.21
C GLU A 286 5.18 18.88 -0.39
N ARG A 287 4.56 17.86 -1.01
CA ARG A 287 3.57 17.01 -0.37
C ARG A 287 3.93 15.53 -0.46
N VAL A 288 3.38 14.77 0.48
CA VAL A 288 3.49 13.31 0.49
C VAL A 288 2.12 12.71 0.19
N HIS A 289 2.01 12.02 -0.94
CA HIS A 289 0.79 11.39 -1.44
C HIS A 289 0.70 9.92 -0.99
N GLY A 290 0.60 9.72 0.32
CA GLY A 290 0.50 8.38 0.90
C GLY A 290 -0.81 7.69 0.53
N ARG A 291 -0.74 6.44 0.10
CA ARG A 291 -1.91 5.64 -0.28
C ARG A 291 -2.60 5.05 0.93
N VAL A 292 -3.93 5.07 0.92
CA VAL A 292 -4.78 4.42 1.90
C VAL A 292 -5.66 3.39 1.21
N LEU A 293 -5.51 2.14 1.59
CA LEU A 293 -6.28 1.02 1.06
C LEU A 293 -7.48 0.79 1.97
N THR A 294 -8.68 1.09 1.49
CA THR A 294 -9.94 0.85 2.20
C THR A 294 -10.23 -0.65 2.25
N LEU A 295 -10.96 -1.12 3.25
CA LEU A 295 -11.36 -2.53 3.43
C LEU A 295 -10.19 -3.53 3.35
N ARG A 296 -8.96 -3.12 3.66
CA ARG A 296 -7.77 -3.95 3.44
C ARG A 296 -7.61 -5.10 4.42
N THR A 297 -8.12 -4.96 5.62
CA THR A 297 -8.03 -5.99 6.66
C THR A 297 -9.32 -6.79 6.78
N ILE A 298 -9.25 -8.00 7.33
CA ILE A 298 -10.42 -8.84 7.59
C ILE A 298 -11.46 -8.19 8.52
N THR A 299 -11.05 -7.18 9.28
CA THR A 299 -11.94 -6.41 10.17
C THR A 299 -12.47 -5.13 9.51
N GLY A 300 -12.27 -4.95 8.20
CA GLY A 300 -12.70 -3.75 7.44
C GLY A 300 -11.85 -2.50 7.68
N ARG A 301 -10.74 -2.58 8.45
CA ARG A 301 -9.87 -1.42 8.70
C ARG A 301 -9.07 -1.07 7.46
N MET A 302 -8.77 0.22 7.32
CA MET A 302 -7.87 0.74 6.29
C MET A 302 -6.42 0.38 6.59
N ALA A 303 -5.61 0.23 5.55
CA ALA A 303 -4.16 0.08 5.64
C ALA A 303 -3.48 1.22 4.88
N HIS A 304 -2.40 1.76 5.45
CA HIS A 304 -1.61 2.81 4.82
C HIS A 304 -0.42 2.21 4.07
N HIS A 305 -0.11 2.77 2.90
CA HIS A 305 0.95 2.29 2.02
C HIS A 305 1.62 3.46 1.29
N LYS A 306 2.95 3.41 1.14
CA LYS A 306 3.78 4.32 0.35
C LYS A 306 3.49 5.83 0.55
N PRO A 307 3.87 6.41 1.68
CA PRO A 307 4.33 5.82 2.92
C PRO A 307 3.19 5.61 3.91
N ASN A 308 3.48 4.98 5.07
CA ASN A 308 2.49 4.88 6.15
C ASN A 308 2.39 6.20 6.91
N MET A 309 1.35 6.99 6.64
CA MET A 309 1.08 8.28 7.30
C MET A 309 0.29 8.14 8.63
N ALA A 310 -0.18 6.94 8.98
CA ALA A 310 -0.92 6.72 10.23
C ALA A 310 -0.01 6.60 11.47
N GLN A 311 1.29 6.43 11.28
CA GLN A 311 2.26 6.22 12.38
C GLN A 311 3.02 7.49 12.78
N VAL A 312 2.41 8.66 12.57
CA VAL A 312 3.01 9.94 13.01
C VAL A 312 3.10 9.94 14.53
N PRO A 313 4.31 10.19 15.10
CA PRO A 313 4.47 10.25 16.54
C PRO A 313 3.63 11.34 17.19
N ALA A 314 3.19 11.11 18.44
CA ALA A 314 2.47 12.12 19.21
C ALA A 314 3.31 13.40 19.39
N VAL A 315 2.64 14.55 19.54
CA VAL A 315 3.27 15.87 19.70
C VAL A 315 4.17 15.97 20.93
N SER A 316 3.89 15.17 21.97
CA SER A 316 4.69 15.09 23.19
C SER A 316 6.01 14.32 23.06
N GLY A 317 6.30 13.78 21.88
CA GLY A 317 7.57 13.08 21.63
C GLY A 317 8.75 14.05 21.58
N GLN A 318 9.94 13.55 21.93
CA GLN A 318 11.19 14.30 21.96
C GLN A 318 11.54 14.95 20.61
N TYR A 319 11.04 14.37 19.50
CA TYR A 319 11.18 14.91 18.15
C TYR A 319 9.82 15.32 17.62
N LEU A 320 9.66 16.58 17.30
CA LEU A 320 8.41 17.17 16.83
C LEU A 320 8.15 16.84 15.34
N ILE A 321 8.27 15.57 14.97
CA ILE A 321 8.07 15.07 13.59
C ILE A 321 6.72 15.54 13.03
N ARG A 322 5.69 15.65 13.87
CA ARG A 322 4.37 16.11 13.45
C ARG A 322 4.37 17.54 12.91
N ARG A 323 5.31 18.39 13.32
CA ARG A 323 5.44 19.75 12.77
C ARG A 323 5.87 19.78 11.30
N LEU A 324 6.42 18.68 10.79
CA LEU A 324 6.83 18.58 9.39
C LEU A 324 5.63 18.43 8.43
N THR A 325 4.45 18.13 8.95
CA THR A 325 3.23 17.83 8.19
C THR A 325 2.07 18.79 8.49
N SER A 326 2.36 19.92 9.12
CA SER A 326 1.36 20.94 9.47
C SER A 326 1.37 22.11 8.50
#